data_ce8d6527ae0bedbc63850d4bb9687988
#
_entry.id   ce8d6527ae0bedbc63850d4bb9687988
#
_cell.length_a   1.000
_cell.length_b   1.000
_cell.length_c   1.000
_cell.angle_alpha   90.00
_cell.angle_beta   90.00
_cell.angle_gamma   90.00
#
_symmetry.space_group_name_H-M   'P 1'
#
loop_
_entity.id
_entity.type
_entity.pdbx_description
1 polymer ?
#
loop_
_entity_poly.entity_id
_entity_poly.type
_entity_poly.pdbx_seq_one_letter_code
_entity_poly.pdbx_strand_id
1 'polypeptide(L)'
;SSAASDVYKRQRYGGIETRDEGLLYAKWLKEHEGQYDGVIFSMPIFADENGAITALQDAGVPILMQAYPDEIGKMDFAHRRDAFCGKFSVTDVFTQYQVPFTVLKPHVVHPLSEKFQENLRDFAAICRVVNGMKRFTIGCIGARTTAFKTTRFDEIGLQKNGITVEAFDLSEVFLSLIHI
;
A
#
# COMPACT_ATOMS: atom_id res chain seq x y z
N SER A 1 -6.77 12.05 -11.71
CA SER A 1 -8.23 12.15 -11.72
C SER A 1 -8.69 13.40 -10.98
N SER A 2 -9.89 13.94 -11.28
CA SER A 2 -10.39 15.23 -10.77
C SER A 2 -10.49 15.30 -9.24
N ALA A 3 -10.80 14.20 -8.56
CA ALA A 3 -10.96 14.17 -7.10
C ALA A 3 -9.66 14.45 -6.33
N ALA A 4 -8.52 13.91 -6.78
CA ALA A 4 -7.23 14.20 -6.16
C ALA A 4 -6.84 15.69 -6.33
N SER A 5 -7.24 16.32 -7.45
CA SER A 5 -6.99 17.74 -7.70
C SER A 5 -7.81 18.66 -6.79
N ASP A 6 -8.97 18.22 -6.29
CA ASP A 6 -9.83 19.04 -5.42
C ASP A 6 -9.31 19.08 -3.97
N VAL A 7 -8.76 17.99 -3.47
CA VAL A 7 -8.04 17.99 -2.17
C VAL A 7 -6.80 18.87 -2.26
N TYR A 8 -6.04 18.76 -3.33
CA TYR A 8 -4.88 19.58 -3.59
C TYR A 8 -5.17 21.08 -3.59
N LYS A 9 -6.32 21.49 -4.14
CA LYS A 9 -6.78 22.90 -4.16
C LYS A 9 -7.22 23.42 -2.80
N ARG A 10 -7.60 22.56 -1.86
CA ARG A 10 -8.06 22.95 -0.53
C ARG A 10 -6.93 23.06 0.50
N GLN A 11 -5.77 22.49 0.22
CA GLN A 11 -4.60 22.57 1.07
C GLN A 11 -3.78 23.82 0.72
N ARG A 12 -3.24 24.50 1.72
CA ARG A 12 -2.53 25.78 1.57
C ARG A 12 -1.38 25.74 0.56
N TYR A 13 -0.69 24.59 0.43
CA TYR A 13 0.43 24.38 -0.48
C TYR A 13 0.41 23.04 -1.20
N GLY A 14 -0.72 22.35 -1.18
CA GLY A 14 -0.85 21.00 -1.78
C GLY A 14 -0.17 19.89 -0.98
N GLY A 15 0.19 20.15 0.27
CA GLY A 15 0.83 19.20 1.18
C GLY A 15 0.09 19.07 2.50
N ILE A 16 0.48 18.09 3.32
CA ILE A 16 0.01 17.89 4.67
C ILE A 16 1.15 18.26 5.61
N GLU A 17 1.01 19.35 6.35
CA GLU A 17 2.02 19.86 7.28
C GLU A 17 1.58 19.70 8.75
N THR A 18 0.27 19.67 8.99
CA THR A 18 -0.30 19.66 10.33
C THR A 18 -1.17 18.43 10.59
N ARG A 19 -1.42 18.13 11.86
CA ARG A 19 -2.35 17.09 12.27
C ARG A 19 -3.78 17.35 11.74
N ASP A 20 -4.23 18.59 11.74
CA ASP A 20 -5.59 18.94 11.29
C ASP A 20 -5.76 18.70 9.78
N GLU A 21 -4.75 19.02 8.98
CA GLU A 21 -4.72 18.67 7.56
C GLU A 21 -4.68 17.16 7.35
N GLY A 22 -3.95 16.43 8.21
CA GLY A 22 -3.94 14.97 8.22
C GLY A 22 -5.34 14.39 8.46
N LEU A 23 -6.10 14.93 9.42
CA LEU A 23 -7.49 14.53 9.68
C LEU A 23 -8.41 14.79 8.48
N LEU A 24 -8.26 15.94 7.83
CA LEU A 24 -9.04 16.25 6.61
C LEU A 24 -8.73 15.27 5.48
N TYR A 25 -7.48 14.90 5.31
CA TYR A 25 -7.08 13.93 4.29
C TYR A 25 -7.56 12.51 4.63
N ALA A 26 -7.47 12.08 5.89
CA ALA A 26 -8.01 10.80 6.35
C ALA A 26 -9.51 10.69 6.09
N LYS A 27 -10.26 11.76 6.38
CA LYS A 27 -11.70 11.84 6.07
C LYS A 27 -11.94 11.72 4.57
N TRP A 28 -11.17 12.43 3.74
CA TRP A 28 -11.29 12.35 2.29
C TRP A 28 -11.00 10.94 1.76
N LEU A 29 -9.96 10.26 2.27
CA LEU A 29 -9.66 8.87 1.92
C LEU A 29 -10.86 7.95 2.21
N LYS A 30 -11.47 8.10 3.39
CA LYS A 30 -12.64 7.32 3.78
C LYS A 30 -13.86 7.57 2.88
N GLU A 31 -14.11 8.81 2.51
CA GLU A 31 -15.21 9.20 1.61
C GLU A 31 -15.01 8.66 0.18
N HIS A 32 -13.76 8.34 -0.21
CA HIS A 32 -13.41 7.83 -1.54
C HIS A 32 -12.94 6.38 -1.50
N GLU A 33 -13.24 5.65 -0.44
CA GLU A 33 -12.90 4.23 -0.32
C GLU A 33 -13.39 3.42 -1.54
N GLY A 34 -12.53 2.56 -2.08
CA GLY A 34 -12.79 1.79 -3.29
C GLY A 34 -12.56 2.54 -4.61
N GLN A 35 -12.21 3.83 -4.59
CA GLN A 35 -11.88 4.60 -5.78
C GLN A 35 -10.36 4.71 -6.02
N TYR A 36 -9.55 4.16 -5.13
CA TYR A 36 -8.10 4.12 -5.22
C TYR A 36 -7.57 2.79 -4.69
N ASP A 37 -6.46 2.32 -5.23
CA ASP A 37 -5.85 1.03 -4.91
C ASP A 37 -4.60 1.16 -4.04
N GLY A 38 -4.09 2.35 -3.86
CA GLY A 38 -2.90 2.64 -3.07
C GLY A 38 -2.65 4.13 -2.94
N VAL A 39 -1.76 4.50 -2.02
CA VAL A 39 -1.35 5.88 -1.75
C VAL A 39 0.15 6.03 -1.96
N ILE A 40 0.57 7.10 -2.62
CA ILE A 40 1.96 7.50 -2.69
C ILE A 40 2.18 8.63 -1.70
N PHE A 41 2.95 8.33 -0.65
CA PHE A 41 3.44 9.33 0.29
C PHE A 41 4.77 9.87 -0.25
N SER A 42 4.78 11.15 -0.63
CA SER A 42 5.96 11.81 -1.18
C SER A 42 6.48 12.86 -0.20
N MET A 43 7.76 12.77 0.13
CA MET A 43 8.45 13.71 1.01
C MET A 43 9.44 14.57 0.20
N PRO A 44 9.07 15.80 -0.15
CA PRO A 44 9.95 16.68 -0.92
C PRO A 44 11.04 17.34 -0.08
N ILE A 45 10.81 17.47 1.21
CA ILE A 45 11.69 18.07 2.21
C ILE A 45 11.45 17.39 3.55
N PHE A 46 12.35 17.55 4.53
CA PHE A 46 12.11 17.11 5.90
C PHE A 46 10.83 17.75 6.48
N ALA A 47 10.03 16.94 7.17
CA ALA A 47 8.85 17.35 7.95
C ALA A 47 8.67 16.42 9.13
N ASP A 48 7.87 16.85 10.12
CA ASP A 48 7.48 15.98 11.22
C ASP A 48 6.47 14.89 10.78
N GLU A 49 6.25 13.92 11.64
CA GLU A 49 5.48 12.70 11.32
C GLU A 49 3.97 12.87 11.58
N ASN A 50 3.54 13.89 12.35
CA ASN A 50 2.17 14.00 12.86
C ASN A 50 1.12 14.06 11.75
N GLY A 51 1.35 14.87 10.73
CA GLY A 51 0.44 14.98 9.59
C GLY A 51 0.34 13.66 8.82
N ALA A 52 1.49 13.02 8.58
CA ALA A 52 1.58 11.78 7.81
C ALA A 52 0.85 10.62 8.48
N ILE A 53 1.15 10.35 9.76
CA ILE A 53 0.51 9.23 10.49
C ILE A 53 -0.99 9.46 10.68
N THR A 54 -1.40 10.70 11.00
CA THR A 54 -2.81 11.04 11.14
C THR A 54 -3.59 10.85 9.83
N ALA A 55 -2.95 11.14 8.70
CA ALA A 55 -3.57 10.98 7.39
C ALA A 55 -3.72 9.52 6.95
N LEU A 56 -2.77 8.65 7.31
CA LEU A 56 -2.58 7.37 6.64
C LEU A 56 -2.69 6.14 7.54
N GLN A 57 -2.79 6.29 8.87
CA GLN A 57 -2.87 5.13 9.77
C GLN A 57 -4.03 4.17 9.45
N ASP A 58 -5.14 4.69 8.94
CA ASP A 58 -6.34 3.92 8.59
C ASP A 58 -6.60 3.89 7.08
N ALA A 59 -5.58 4.07 6.25
CA ALA A 59 -5.74 4.15 4.80
C ALA A 59 -6.28 2.86 4.16
N GLY A 60 -6.05 1.68 4.78
CA GLY A 60 -6.59 0.39 4.34
C GLY A 60 -6.08 -0.12 2.99
N VAL A 61 -5.12 0.56 2.39
CA VAL A 61 -4.49 0.24 1.10
C VAL A 61 -2.97 0.34 1.20
N PRO A 62 -2.20 -0.27 0.28
CA PRO A 62 -0.75 -0.11 0.22
C PRO A 62 -0.31 1.35 0.16
N ILE A 63 0.77 1.67 0.86
CA ILE A 63 1.37 3.01 0.90
C ILE A 63 2.81 2.91 0.38
N LEU A 64 3.14 3.65 -0.68
CA LEU A 64 4.51 3.77 -1.19
C LEU A 64 5.18 4.98 -0.56
N MET A 65 6.31 4.75 0.12
CA MET A 65 7.13 5.82 0.70
C MET A 65 8.19 6.30 -0.30
N GLN A 66 8.05 7.52 -0.80
CA GLN A 66 9.01 8.16 -1.69
C GLN A 66 9.63 9.39 -1.01
N ALA A 67 10.91 9.67 -1.25
CA ALA A 67 11.56 10.90 -0.84
C ALA A 67 12.41 11.47 -1.99
N TYR A 68 12.48 12.79 -2.05
CA TYR A 68 13.32 13.48 -3.02
C TYR A 68 14.79 13.36 -2.66
N PRO A 69 15.69 13.21 -3.65
CA PRO A 69 17.12 13.32 -3.42
C PRO A 69 17.50 14.78 -3.14
N ASP A 70 18.53 14.97 -2.33
CA ASP A 70 19.21 16.27 -2.23
C ASP A 70 19.93 16.59 -3.54
N GLU A 71 20.04 17.88 -3.86
CA GLU A 71 20.73 18.33 -5.06
C GLU A 71 22.24 18.46 -4.79
N ILE A 72 23.04 17.94 -5.70
CA ILE A 72 24.52 18.07 -5.61
C ILE A 72 24.89 19.55 -5.57
N GLY A 73 25.73 19.93 -4.59
CA GLY A 73 26.15 21.31 -4.36
C GLY A 73 25.17 22.17 -3.57
N LYS A 74 24.02 21.59 -3.14
CA LYS A 74 23.02 22.28 -2.29
C LYS A 74 22.79 21.53 -0.98
N MET A 75 23.88 21.14 -0.32
CA MET A 75 23.84 20.35 0.93
C MET A 75 24.04 21.22 2.19
N ASP A 76 24.12 22.53 2.02
CA ASP A 76 24.21 23.46 3.15
C ASP A 76 22.86 23.62 3.87
N PHE A 77 22.88 24.18 5.06
CA PHE A 77 21.71 24.32 5.92
C PHE A 77 20.52 25.04 5.26
N ALA A 78 20.78 25.97 4.36
CA ALA A 78 19.70 26.74 3.74
C ALA A 78 19.06 26.05 2.53
N HIS A 79 19.75 25.11 1.89
CA HIS A 79 19.30 24.54 0.62
C HIS A 79 19.05 23.02 0.64
N ARG A 80 19.57 22.29 1.64
CA ARG A 80 19.35 20.86 1.74
C ARG A 80 17.88 20.53 1.98
N ARG A 81 17.41 19.45 1.42
CA ARG A 81 16.04 18.96 1.59
C ARG A 81 15.89 18.10 2.84
N ASP A 82 16.91 17.35 3.20
CA ASP A 82 16.86 16.34 4.28
C ASP A 82 15.65 15.36 4.16
N ALA A 83 15.13 15.17 2.96
CA ALA A 83 13.94 14.37 2.74
C ALA A 83 14.15 12.89 3.08
N PHE A 84 15.38 12.37 2.94
CA PHE A 84 15.71 11.03 3.38
C PHE A 84 15.62 10.86 4.89
N CYS A 85 16.09 11.83 5.65
CA CYS A 85 15.98 11.87 7.10
C CYS A 85 14.51 11.86 7.52
N GLY A 86 13.69 12.71 6.91
CA GLY A 86 12.25 12.74 7.17
C GLY A 86 11.54 11.43 6.80
N LYS A 87 11.89 10.81 5.67
CA LYS A 87 11.36 9.49 5.30
C LYS A 87 11.73 8.44 6.34
N PHE A 88 12.94 8.47 6.85
CA PHE A 88 13.40 7.53 7.86
C PHE A 88 12.59 7.64 9.15
N SER A 89 12.36 8.87 9.65
CA SER A 89 11.55 9.08 10.86
C SER A 89 10.08 8.72 10.65
N VAL A 90 9.47 9.07 9.52
CA VAL A 90 8.08 8.70 9.21
C VAL A 90 7.92 7.17 9.15
N THR A 91 8.86 6.45 8.51
CA THR A 91 8.77 4.98 8.45
C THR A 91 8.93 4.31 9.81
N ASP A 92 9.72 4.90 10.72
CA ASP A 92 9.81 4.44 12.11
C ASP A 92 8.46 4.62 12.84
N VAL A 93 7.83 5.79 12.74
CA VAL A 93 6.51 6.03 13.34
C VAL A 93 5.45 5.09 12.75
N PHE A 94 5.44 4.87 11.44
CA PHE A 94 4.52 3.92 10.82
C PHE A 94 4.73 2.49 11.34
N THR A 95 5.98 2.10 11.60
CA THR A 95 6.30 0.81 12.22
C THR A 95 5.76 0.73 13.65
N GLN A 96 5.93 1.78 14.45
CA GLN A 96 5.39 1.85 15.81
C GLN A 96 3.87 1.74 15.85
N TYR A 97 3.18 2.36 14.88
CA TYR A 97 1.72 2.29 14.73
C TYR A 97 1.23 1.02 14.00
N GLN A 98 2.15 0.14 13.59
CA GLN A 98 1.86 -1.09 12.84
C GLN A 98 1.14 -0.81 11.50
N VAL A 99 1.38 0.34 10.91
CA VAL A 99 0.87 0.69 9.57
C VAL A 99 1.80 0.11 8.51
N PRO A 100 1.33 -0.81 7.66
CA PRO A 100 2.17 -1.38 6.62
C PRO A 100 2.49 -0.36 5.52
N PHE A 101 3.73 -0.36 5.06
CA PHE A 101 4.18 0.50 3.97
C PHE A 101 5.18 -0.21 3.06
N THR A 102 5.36 0.33 1.86
CA THR A 102 6.30 -0.16 0.84
C THR A 102 7.45 0.83 0.67
N VAL A 103 8.67 0.33 0.71
CA VAL A 103 9.89 1.08 0.38
C VAL A 103 10.57 0.40 -0.80
N LEU A 104 10.76 1.10 -1.90
CA LEU A 104 11.47 0.63 -3.08
C LEU A 104 12.82 1.31 -3.21
N LYS A 105 13.76 0.65 -3.88
CA LYS A 105 15.10 1.20 -4.12
C LYS A 105 15.14 1.99 -5.44
N PRO A 106 15.93 3.07 -5.48
CA PRO A 106 16.70 3.68 -4.39
C PRO A 106 15.78 4.36 -3.36
N HIS A 107 16.28 4.54 -2.13
CA HIS A 107 15.49 5.13 -1.03
C HIS A 107 15.09 6.58 -1.28
N VAL A 108 15.91 7.31 -2.01
CA VAL A 108 15.60 8.64 -2.54
C VAL A 108 15.59 8.59 -4.05
N VAL A 109 14.55 9.12 -4.66
CA VAL A 109 14.35 9.06 -6.11
C VAL A 109 13.55 10.28 -6.57
N HIS A 110 14.02 10.92 -7.63
CA HIS A 110 13.29 12.06 -8.18
C HIS A 110 12.00 11.57 -8.89
N PRO A 111 10.81 12.16 -8.63
CA PRO A 111 9.54 11.67 -9.16
C PRO A 111 9.47 11.67 -10.70
N LEU A 112 10.24 12.50 -11.38
CA LEU A 112 10.27 12.55 -12.84
C LEU A 112 11.32 11.60 -13.47
N SER A 113 12.05 10.83 -12.66
CA SER A 113 13.06 9.90 -13.17
C SER A 113 12.44 8.62 -13.73
N GLU A 114 13.13 7.99 -14.69
CA GLU A 114 12.74 6.67 -15.21
C GLU A 114 12.67 5.63 -14.08
N LYS A 115 13.60 5.71 -13.12
CA LYS A 115 13.61 4.80 -11.97
C LYS A 115 12.36 4.93 -11.10
N PHE A 116 11.83 6.13 -10.92
CA PHE A 116 10.56 6.29 -10.23
C PHE A 116 9.39 5.73 -11.03
N GLN A 117 9.40 5.82 -12.35
CA GLN A 117 8.39 5.18 -13.21
C GLN A 117 8.42 3.64 -13.09
N GLU A 118 9.60 3.03 -12.94
CA GLU A 118 9.72 1.61 -12.61
C GLU A 118 9.10 1.31 -11.24
N ASN A 119 9.46 2.08 -10.21
CA ASN A 119 8.90 1.93 -8.87
C ASN A 119 7.38 2.06 -8.87
N LEU A 120 6.81 2.94 -9.68
CA LEU A 120 5.35 3.07 -9.83
C LEU A 120 4.71 1.82 -10.45
N ARG A 121 5.36 1.21 -11.44
CA ARG A 121 4.87 -0.05 -12.03
C ARG A 121 4.89 -1.20 -11.02
N ASP A 122 5.98 -1.31 -10.25
CA ASP A 122 6.10 -2.31 -9.18
C ASP A 122 5.06 -2.08 -8.09
N PHE A 123 4.88 -0.85 -7.67
CA PHE A 123 3.87 -0.49 -6.67
C PHE A 123 2.44 -0.76 -7.16
N ALA A 124 2.13 -0.44 -8.40
CA ALA A 124 0.84 -0.76 -9.00
C ALA A 124 0.59 -2.29 -9.06
N ALA A 125 1.64 -3.10 -9.25
CA ALA A 125 1.55 -4.55 -9.16
C ALA A 125 1.24 -5.00 -7.72
N ILE A 126 1.90 -4.43 -6.72
CA ILE A 126 1.62 -4.68 -5.30
C ILE A 126 0.15 -4.35 -4.99
N CYS A 127 -0.34 -3.19 -5.41
CA CYS A 127 -1.73 -2.79 -5.19
C CYS A 127 -2.72 -3.79 -5.79
N ARG A 128 -2.48 -4.23 -7.03
CA ARG A 128 -3.33 -5.25 -7.69
C ARG A 128 -3.36 -6.57 -6.91
N VAL A 129 -2.19 -7.03 -6.45
CA VAL A 129 -2.11 -8.28 -5.65
C VAL A 129 -2.85 -8.13 -4.34
N VAL A 130 -2.59 -7.06 -3.58
CA VAL A 130 -3.24 -6.82 -2.28
C VAL A 130 -4.76 -6.74 -2.42
N ASN A 131 -5.26 -6.00 -3.42
CA ASN A 131 -6.69 -5.89 -3.65
C ASN A 131 -7.32 -7.20 -4.17
N GLY A 132 -6.61 -7.95 -5.02
CA GLY A 132 -7.06 -9.26 -5.47
C GLY A 132 -7.18 -10.27 -4.33
N MET A 133 -6.25 -10.25 -3.39
CA MET A 133 -6.25 -11.14 -2.22
C MET A 133 -7.38 -10.86 -1.23
N LYS A 134 -7.89 -9.64 -1.17
CA LYS A 134 -9.02 -9.28 -0.27
C LYS A 134 -10.33 -10.03 -0.59
N ARG A 135 -10.46 -10.60 -1.78
CA ARG A 135 -11.65 -11.34 -2.26
C ARG A 135 -11.24 -12.58 -3.04
N PHE A 136 -10.19 -13.23 -2.61
CA PHE A 136 -9.63 -14.35 -3.34
C PHE A 136 -10.32 -15.65 -2.94
N THR A 137 -10.70 -16.48 -3.93
CA THR A 137 -11.26 -17.82 -3.70
C THR A 137 -10.30 -18.87 -4.24
N ILE A 138 -9.97 -19.84 -3.39
CA ILE A 138 -9.13 -20.99 -3.73
C ILE A 138 -10.04 -22.20 -3.90
N GLY A 139 -10.04 -22.80 -5.10
CA GLY A 139 -10.68 -24.10 -5.33
C GLY A 139 -9.76 -25.23 -4.83
N CYS A 140 -10.25 -26.04 -3.91
CA CYS A 140 -9.57 -27.24 -3.42
C CYS A 140 -10.26 -28.48 -3.97
N ILE A 141 -9.61 -29.19 -4.92
CA ILE A 141 -10.17 -30.37 -5.58
C ILE A 141 -9.71 -31.64 -4.84
N GLY A 142 -10.67 -32.39 -4.31
CA GLY A 142 -10.43 -33.61 -3.58
C GLY A 142 -9.96 -33.39 -2.13
N ALA A 143 -9.94 -34.49 -1.38
CA ALA A 143 -9.54 -34.50 0.02
C ALA A 143 -8.02 -34.74 0.17
N ARG A 144 -7.46 -34.17 1.24
CA ARG A 144 -6.08 -34.48 1.64
C ARG A 144 -5.97 -35.98 1.98
N THR A 145 -4.94 -36.63 1.46
CA THR A 145 -4.61 -38.01 1.87
C THR A 145 -4.20 -38.05 3.34
N THR A 146 -4.70 -39.02 4.08
CA THR A 146 -4.58 -39.13 5.54
C THR A 146 -3.13 -39.10 6.05
N ALA A 147 -2.21 -39.69 5.30
CA ALA A 147 -0.80 -39.81 5.66
C ALA A 147 -0.03 -38.46 5.55
N PHE A 148 -0.47 -37.55 4.66
CA PHE A 148 0.28 -36.30 4.37
C PHE A 148 -0.21 -35.13 5.22
N LYS A 149 0.32 -35.05 6.43
CA LYS A 149 0.00 -33.97 7.38
C LYS A 149 0.62 -32.61 7.00
N THR A 150 1.60 -32.59 6.12
CA THR A 150 2.26 -31.37 5.63
C THR A 150 1.35 -30.54 4.69
N THR A 151 0.28 -31.11 4.19
CA THR A 151 -0.69 -30.43 3.30
C THR A 151 -1.83 -29.75 4.07
N ARG A 152 -1.67 -29.55 5.37
CA ARG A 152 -2.62 -28.79 6.19
C ARG A 152 -2.45 -27.30 5.96
N PHE A 153 -3.54 -26.58 6.04
CA PHE A 153 -3.57 -25.13 6.01
C PHE A 153 -4.56 -24.61 7.07
N ASP A 154 -4.37 -23.35 7.46
CA ASP A 154 -5.26 -22.66 8.40
C ASP A 154 -6.36 -21.94 7.61
N GLU A 155 -7.49 -22.61 7.40
CA GLU A 155 -8.63 -22.07 6.68
C GLU A 155 -9.21 -20.82 7.36
N ILE A 156 -9.26 -20.81 8.70
CA ILE A 156 -9.76 -19.65 9.47
C ILE A 156 -8.81 -18.48 9.31
N GLY A 157 -7.49 -18.72 9.31
CA GLY A 157 -6.48 -17.70 9.04
C GLY A 157 -6.62 -17.11 7.64
N LEU A 158 -6.92 -17.93 6.64
CA LEU A 158 -7.20 -17.47 5.28
C LEU A 158 -8.46 -16.60 5.23
N GLN A 159 -9.56 -17.04 5.83
CA GLN A 159 -10.83 -16.30 5.88
C GLN A 159 -10.69 -14.94 6.57
N LYS A 160 -9.93 -14.86 7.67
CA LYS A 160 -9.62 -13.59 8.35
C LYS A 160 -8.90 -12.58 7.46
N ASN A 161 -8.21 -13.07 6.43
CA ASN A 161 -7.52 -12.26 5.43
C ASN A 161 -8.31 -12.10 4.11
N GLY A 162 -9.61 -12.45 4.10
CA GLY A 162 -10.48 -12.28 2.94
C GLY A 162 -10.35 -13.38 1.88
N ILE A 163 -9.67 -14.50 2.22
CA ILE A 163 -9.46 -15.62 1.30
C ILE A 163 -10.42 -16.75 1.68
N THR A 164 -11.29 -17.15 0.75
CA THR A 164 -12.22 -18.26 0.91
C THR A 164 -11.67 -19.52 0.26
N VAL A 165 -11.89 -20.68 0.89
CA VAL A 165 -11.57 -21.98 0.30
C VAL A 165 -12.86 -22.70 -0.02
N GLU A 166 -13.04 -23.06 -1.29
CA GLU A 166 -14.17 -23.86 -1.80
C GLU A 166 -13.68 -25.28 -2.08
N ALA A 167 -14.24 -26.26 -1.35
CA ALA A 167 -13.89 -27.66 -1.52
C ALA A 167 -14.83 -28.31 -2.54
N PHE A 168 -14.24 -28.96 -3.55
CA PHE A 168 -14.96 -29.73 -4.58
C PHE A 168 -14.65 -31.23 -4.43
N ASP A 169 -15.66 -32.06 -4.43
CA ASP A 169 -15.45 -33.49 -4.49
C ASP A 169 -14.98 -33.93 -5.89
N LEU A 170 -14.14 -34.95 -5.94
CA LEU A 170 -13.66 -35.48 -7.22
C LEU A 170 -14.79 -36.00 -8.11
N SER A 171 -15.89 -36.49 -7.52
CA SER A 171 -17.08 -36.94 -8.27
C SER A 171 -17.72 -35.81 -9.07
N GLU A 172 -17.69 -34.56 -8.57
CA GLU A 172 -18.21 -33.38 -9.30
C GLU A 172 -17.38 -33.11 -10.54
N VAL A 173 -16.05 -33.26 -10.44
CA VAL A 173 -15.15 -33.09 -11.58
C VAL A 173 -15.37 -34.15 -12.62
N PHE A 174 -15.50 -35.41 -12.20
CA PHE A 174 -15.78 -36.54 -13.13
C PHE A 174 -17.13 -36.40 -13.82
N LEU A 175 -18.18 -36.02 -13.09
CA LEU A 175 -19.51 -35.80 -13.67
C LEU A 175 -19.50 -34.68 -14.70
N SER A 176 -18.76 -33.60 -14.47
CA SER A 176 -18.59 -32.49 -15.42
C SER A 176 -17.91 -32.95 -16.72
N LEU A 177 -16.92 -33.83 -16.63
CA LEU A 177 -16.19 -34.34 -17.80
C LEU A 177 -17.02 -35.35 -18.65
N ILE A 178 -18.02 -36.01 -18.05
CA ILE A 178 -18.91 -36.97 -18.76
C ILE A 178 -19.95 -36.21 -19.61
N HIS A 179 -20.21 -34.95 -19.30
CA HIS A 179 -21.22 -34.12 -19.99
C HIS A 179 -20.60 -33.18 -21.06
N ILE A 180 -19.29 -33.29 -21.33
CA ILE A 180 -18.61 -32.63 -22.45
C ILE A 180 -18.49 -33.64 -23.61
#